data_3a58356ac04cffafe171a9120195ef8f
#
_entry.id   3a58356ac04cffafe171a9120195ef8f
#
_cell.length_a   1.000
_cell.length_b   1.000
_cell.length_c   1.000
_cell.angle_alpha   90.00
_cell.angle_beta   90.00
_cell.angle_gamma   90.00
#
_symmetry.space_group_name_H-M   'P 1'
#
loop_
_entity.id
_entity.type
_entity.pdbx_description
1 polymer ?
#
loop_
_entity_poly.entity_id
_entity_poly.type
_entity_poly.pdbx_seq_one_letter_code
_entity_poly.pdbx_strand_id
1 'polypeptide(L)'
;MPLRILVVERDVHARQGLRAILSSEGHIVSIAEDMWAGFARVSSQTFDLLLLDDDVRPEARLTLNVLDLLRYARRHHAAASGIVISSFPAAESRYAAEPGVLAVLEKPVEVPRLRAYLEALTPHLARRTGT
;
A
#
# COMPACT_ATOMS: atom_id res chain seq x y z
N MET A 1 -11.22 14.25 -0.18
CA MET A 1 -11.68 13.01 -0.81
C MET A 1 -11.04 11.81 -0.13
N PRO A 2 -11.83 10.80 0.24
CA PRO A 2 -11.24 9.59 0.82
C PRO A 2 -10.46 8.81 -0.24
N LEU A 3 -9.36 8.23 0.20
CA LEU A 3 -8.60 7.30 -0.62
C LEU A 3 -9.13 5.88 -0.41
N ARG A 4 -9.03 5.08 -1.44
CA ARG A 4 -9.21 3.63 -1.34
C ARG A 4 -7.86 3.01 -1.10
N ILE A 5 -7.69 2.40 0.07
CA ILE A 5 -6.38 1.90 0.52
C ILE A 5 -6.46 0.40 0.78
N LEU A 6 -5.48 -0.33 0.23
CA LEU A 6 -5.27 -1.72 0.57
C LEU A 6 -4.06 -1.83 1.49
N VAL A 7 -4.24 -2.41 2.67
CA VAL A 7 -3.16 -2.69 3.61
C VAL A 7 -2.80 -4.16 3.51
N VAL A 8 -1.59 -4.46 3.05
CA VAL A 8 -1.06 -5.82 2.98
C VAL A 8 -0.02 -5.96 4.08
N GLU A 9 -0.41 -6.60 5.17
CA GLU A 9 0.40 -6.70 6.38
C GLU A 9 0.18 -8.06 7.05
N ARG A 10 1.27 -8.76 7.32
CA ARG A 10 1.23 -10.09 7.92
C ARG A 10 0.81 -10.07 9.39
N ASP A 11 1.35 -9.11 10.15
CA ASP A 11 1.05 -9.03 11.58
C ASP A 11 -0.37 -8.50 11.80
N VAL A 12 -1.18 -9.28 12.52
CA VAL A 12 -2.58 -8.94 12.76
C VAL A 12 -2.73 -7.62 13.52
N HIS A 13 -1.88 -7.36 14.49
CA HIS A 13 -1.96 -6.13 15.29
C HIS A 13 -1.58 -4.89 14.47
N ALA A 14 -0.52 -4.98 13.68
CA ALA A 14 -0.12 -3.90 12.78
C ALA A 14 -1.19 -3.64 11.71
N ARG A 15 -1.74 -4.70 11.13
CA ARG A 15 -2.79 -4.61 10.13
C ARG A 15 -4.04 -3.94 10.68
N GLN A 16 -4.51 -4.37 11.84
CA GLN A 16 -5.70 -3.78 12.47
C GLN A 16 -5.45 -2.35 12.95
N GLY A 17 -4.25 -2.07 13.43
CA GLY A 17 -3.87 -0.72 13.84
C GLY A 17 -3.89 0.26 12.68
N LEU A 18 -3.30 -0.11 11.55
CA LEU A 18 -3.32 0.72 10.35
C LEU A 18 -4.75 0.91 9.83
N ARG A 19 -5.54 -0.16 9.79
CA ARG A 19 -6.94 -0.07 9.40
C ARG A 19 -7.71 0.92 10.26
N ALA A 20 -7.56 0.83 11.59
CA ALA A 20 -8.26 1.71 12.52
C ALA A 20 -7.89 3.17 12.30
N ILE A 21 -6.59 3.46 12.20
CA ILE A 21 -6.10 4.83 12.00
C ILE A 21 -6.60 5.41 10.67
N LEU A 22 -6.43 4.69 9.61
CA LEU A 22 -6.78 5.17 8.27
C LEU A 22 -8.29 5.31 8.11
N SER A 23 -9.07 4.39 8.66
CA SER A 23 -10.53 4.47 8.64
C SER A 23 -11.03 5.66 9.45
N SER A 24 -10.40 5.97 10.60
CA SER A 24 -10.79 7.12 11.41
C SER A 24 -10.55 8.45 10.70
N GLU A 25 -9.66 8.46 9.72
CA GLU A 25 -9.39 9.64 8.90
C GLU A 25 -10.26 9.73 7.66
N GLY A 26 -11.24 8.85 7.54
CA GLY A 26 -12.23 8.88 6.48
C GLY A 26 -11.87 8.10 5.22
N HIS A 27 -10.77 7.35 5.22
CA HIS A 27 -10.39 6.54 4.06
C HIS A 27 -11.17 5.22 4.03
N ILE A 28 -11.30 4.66 2.85
CA ILE A 28 -11.94 3.35 2.63
C ILE A 28 -10.84 2.31 2.62
N VAL A 29 -10.78 1.48 3.65
CA VAL A 29 -9.64 0.57 3.87
C VAL A 29 -10.06 -0.88 3.71
N SER A 30 -9.31 -1.60 2.90
CA SER A 30 -9.36 -3.07 2.82
C SER A 30 -8.05 -3.63 3.35
N ILE A 31 -8.10 -4.82 3.89
CA ILE A 31 -6.91 -5.47 4.46
C ILE A 31 -6.65 -6.81 3.79
N ALA A 32 -5.39 -7.20 3.75
CA ALA A 32 -4.94 -8.49 3.27
C ALA A 32 -3.79 -8.98 4.15
N GLU A 33 -3.85 -10.24 4.58
CA GLU A 33 -2.84 -10.81 5.45
C GLU A 33 -1.64 -11.40 4.68
N ASP A 34 -1.81 -11.64 3.38
CA ASP A 34 -0.79 -12.24 2.54
C ASP A 34 -0.95 -11.80 1.08
N MET A 35 -0.06 -12.29 0.22
CA MET A 35 -0.08 -11.95 -1.20
C MET A 35 -1.34 -12.46 -1.90
N TRP A 36 -1.82 -13.65 -1.55
CA TRP A 36 -3.03 -14.21 -2.14
C TRP A 36 -4.25 -13.35 -1.88
N ALA A 37 -4.42 -12.96 -0.62
CA ALA A 37 -5.50 -12.05 -0.24
C ALA A 37 -5.35 -10.70 -0.94
N GLY A 38 -4.11 -10.21 -1.08
CA GLY A 38 -3.82 -8.98 -1.80
C GLY A 38 -4.24 -9.03 -3.26
N PHE A 39 -3.85 -10.08 -3.97
CA PHE A 39 -4.25 -10.26 -5.38
C PHE A 39 -5.76 -10.41 -5.52
N ALA A 40 -6.40 -11.13 -4.61
CA ALA A 40 -7.86 -11.28 -4.63
C ALA A 40 -8.56 -9.93 -4.47
N ARG A 41 -8.08 -9.08 -3.56
CA ARG A 41 -8.63 -7.73 -3.38
C ARG A 41 -8.47 -6.88 -4.62
N VAL A 42 -7.28 -6.86 -5.19
CA VAL A 42 -6.98 -6.07 -6.40
C VAL A 42 -7.78 -6.55 -7.59
N SER A 43 -8.09 -7.85 -7.67
CA SER A 43 -8.89 -8.40 -8.76
C SER A 43 -10.37 -7.96 -8.70
N SER A 44 -10.87 -7.63 -7.51
CA SER A 44 -12.27 -7.27 -7.31
C SER A 44 -12.53 -5.78 -7.07
N GLN A 45 -11.49 -5.01 -6.74
CA GLN A 45 -11.60 -3.59 -6.41
C GLN A 45 -10.42 -2.81 -6.95
N THR A 46 -10.60 -1.50 -7.16
CA THR A 46 -9.50 -0.60 -7.46
C THR A 46 -9.05 0.12 -6.20
N PHE A 47 -7.76 0.41 -6.11
CA PHE A 47 -7.15 1.10 -4.98
C PHE A 47 -6.34 2.29 -5.46
N ASP A 48 -6.37 3.37 -4.69
CA ASP A 48 -5.53 4.54 -4.94
C ASP A 48 -4.15 4.35 -4.34
N LEU A 49 -4.07 3.62 -3.23
CA LEU A 49 -2.83 3.38 -2.51
C LEU A 49 -2.79 1.96 -1.95
N LEU A 50 -1.62 1.33 -2.08
CA LEU A 50 -1.32 0.07 -1.43
C LEU A 50 -0.22 0.31 -0.40
N LEU A 51 -0.46 -0.10 0.85
CA LEU A 51 0.56 -0.17 1.88
C LEU A 51 1.08 -1.60 1.89
N LEU A 52 2.35 -1.77 1.54
CA LEU A 52 2.92 -3.08 1.24
C LEU A 52 4.01 -3.43 2.25
N ASP A 53 3.72 -4.38 3.13
CA ASP A 53 4.71 -4.91 4.06
C ASP A 53 5.68 -5.82 3.33
N ASP A 54 6.96 -5.45 3.33
CA ASP A 54 8.03 -6.22 2.70
C ASP A 54 8.24 -7.60 3.34
N ASP A 55 7.77 -7.80 4.57
CA ASP A 55 7.85 -9.08 5.25
C ASP A 55 6.75 -10.06 4.84
N VAL A 56 5.75 -9.60 4.08
CA VAL A 56 4.73 -10.49 3.51
C VAL A 56 5.37 -11.30 2.39
N ARG A 57 5.55 -12.59 2.64
CA ARG A 57 6.20 -13.49 1.70
C ARG A 57 5.20 -14.28 0.89
N PRO A 58 5.48 -14.57 -0.38
CA PRO A 58 4.68 -15.53 -1.13
C PRO A 58 4.88 -16.93 -0.55
N GLU A 59 3.98 -17.83 -0.89
CA GLU A 59 4.19 -19.23 -0.56
C GLU A 59 5.47 -19.76 -1.21
N ALA A 60 6.03 -20.82 -0.64
CA ALA A 60 7.36 -21.34 -0.99
C ALA A 60 7.60 -21.63 -2.48
N ARG A 61 6.52 -21.77 -3.26
CA ARG A 61 6.62 -22.06 -4.70
C ARG A 61 6.51 -20.83 -5.58
N LEU A 62 6.23 -19.68 -5.00
CA LEU A 62 6.05 -18.43 -5.75
C LEU A 62 7.25 -17.51 -5.55
N THR A 63 7.70 -16.91 -6.63
CA THR A 63 8.79 -15.92 -6.59
C THR A 63 8.27 -14.49 -6.59
N LEU A 64 6.96 -14.30 -6.43
CA LEU A 64 6.32 -12.99 -6.41
C LEU A 64 6.68 -12.21 -5.16
N ASN A 65 6.82 -10.90 -5.29
CA ASN A 65 7.04 -10.01 -4.15
C ASN A 65 6.00 -8.88 -4.15
N VAL A 66 6.11 -7.97 -3.20
CA VAL A 66 5.12 -6.88 -3.05
C VAL A 66 5.06 -5.96 -4.27
N LEU A 67 6.16 -5.82 -5.02
CA LEU A 67 6.15 -5.04 -6.26
C LEU A 67 5.30 -5.69 -7.34
N ASP A 68 5.25 -7.02 -7.38
CA ASP A 68 4.39 -7.72 -8.34
C ASP A 68 2.92 -7.40 -8.09
N LEU A 69 2.54 -7.32 -6.82
CA LEU A 69 1.19 -6.91 -6.45
C LEU A 69 0.90 -5.47 -6.87
N LEU A 70 1.84 -4.57 -6.64
CA LEU A 70 1.69 -3.17 -7.05
C LEU A 70 1.56 -3.07 -8.58
N ARG A 71 2.40 -3.78 -9.33
CA ARG A 71 2.33 -3.79 -10.79
C ARG A 71 0.97 -4.30 -11.28
N TYR A 72 0.48 -5.35 -10.65
CA TYR A 72 -0.84 -5.90 -10.98
C TYR A 72 -1.95 -4.88 -10.70
N ALA A 73 -1.90 -4.22 -9.55
CA ALA A 73 -2.86 -3.17 -9.20
C ALA A 73 -2.84 -2.03 -10.23
N ARG A 74 -1.66 -1.64 -10.68
CA ARG A 74 -1.50 -0.56 -11.67
C ARG A 74 -1.99 -0.93 -13.07
N ARG A 75 -2.07 -2.20 -13.39
CA ARG A 75 -2.70 -2.65 -14.64
C ARG A 75 -4.21 -2.42 -14.62
N HIS A 76 -4.82 -2.54 -13.43
CA HIS A 76 -6.26 -2.33 -13.25
C HIS A 76 -6.59 -0.85 -13.03
N HIS A 77 -5.68 -0.12 -12.43
CA HIS A 77 -5.85 1.30 -12.13
C HIS A 77 -4.47 1.97 -12.18
N ALA A 78 -4.17 2.59 -13.31
CA ALA A 78 -2.83 3.14 -13.59
C ALA A 78 -2.37 4.19 -12.55
N ALA A 79 -3.31 4.80 -11.86
CA ALA A 79 -3.03 5.81 -10.85
C ALA A 79 -2.69 5.21 -9.47
N ALA A 80 -2.81 3.90 -9.30
CA ALA A 80 -2.49 3.27 -8.03
C ALA A 80 -1.03 3.53 -7.68
N SER A 81 -0.79 3.86 -6.41
CA SER A 81 0.53 4.11 -5.87
C SER A 81 0.81 3.16 -4.72
N GLY A 82 2.07 2.95 -4.40
CA GLY A 82 2.47 2.09 -3.31
C GLY A 82 3.40 2.78 -2.32
N ILE A 83 3.26 2.42 -1.06
CA ILE A 83 4.22 2.74 -0.01
C ILE A 83 4.69 1.40 0.54
N VAL A 84 5.99 1.14 0.46
CA VAL A 84 6.58 -0.08 0.99
C VAL A 84 6.98 0.16 2.44
N ILE A 85 6.64 -0.77 3.31
CA ILE A 85 6.98 -0.73 4.73
C ILE A 85 7.94 -1.88 5.00
N SER A 86 9.11 -1.59 5.54
CA SER A 86 10.15 -2.60 5.70
C SER A 86 10.93 -2.41 6.98
N SER A 87 11.40 -3.52 7.57
CA SER A 87 12.37 -3.50 8.65
C SER A 87 13.82 -3.55 8.17
N PHE A 88 14.04 -3.62 6.85
CA PHE A 88 15.39 -3.75 6.29
C PHE A 88 15.96 -2.41 5.86
N PRO A 89 17.17 -2.03 6.33
CA PRO A 89 17.77 -0.73 5.98
C PRO A 89 18.00 -0.53 4.48
N ALA A 90 18.20 -1.59 3.72
CA ALA A 90 18.47 -1.52 2.29
C ALA A 90 17.20 -1.43 1.44
N ALA A 91 16.01 -1.43 2.05
CA ALA A 91 14.75 -1.48 1.30
C ALA A 91 14.56 -0.28 0.39
N GLU A 92 14.99 0.91 0.80
CA GLU A 92 14.81 2.11 -0.02
C GLU A 92 15.50 1.97 -1.38
N SER A 93 16.76 1.56 -1.41
CA SER A 93 17.49 1.38 -2.67
C SER A 93 16.89 0.26 -3.51
N ARG A 94 16.25 -0.71 -2.87
CA ARG A 94 15.64 -1.83 -3.57
C ARG A 94 14.33 -1.47 -4.25
N TYR A 95 13.51 -0.60 -3.64
CA TYR A 95 12.15 -0.35 -4.08
C TYR A 95 11.90 1.05 -4.63
N ALA A 96 12.71 2.03 -4.26
CA ALA A 96 12.43 3.43 -4.57
C ALA A 96 12.38 3.75 -6.07
N ALA A 97 13.10 3.00 -6.88
CA ALA A 97 13.15 3.22 -8.33
C ALA A 97 11.95 2.63 -9.08
N GLU A 98 11.14 1.80 -8.42
CA GLU A 98 9.99 1.16 -9.07
C GLU A 98 8.90 2.19 -9.36
N PRO A 99 8.37 2.23 -10.61
CA PRO A 99 7.26 3.13 -10.91
C PRO A 99 6.07 2.89 -9.99
N GLY A 100 5.52 3.96 -9.45
CA GLY A 100 4.37 3.90 -8.55
C GLY A 100 4.73 3.82 -7.07
N VAL A 101 5.98 3.57 -6.72
CA VAL A 101 6.41 3.61 -5.32
C VAL A 101 6.64 5.06 -4.91
N LEU A 102 5.82 5.54 -3.97
CA LEU A 102 5.92 6.91 -3.45
C LEU A 102 6.99 7.03 -2.38
N ALA A 103 7.12 6.02 -1.56
CA ALA A 103 8.01 6.05 -0.42
C ALA A 103 8.30 4.64 0.09
N VAL A 104 9.41 4.51 0.80
CA VAL A 104 9.76 3.32 1.57
C VAL A 104 9.92 3.76 3.01
N LEU A 105 9.08 3.23 3.90
CA LEU A 105 9.08 3.60 5.31
C LEU A 105 9.64 2.47 6.16
N GLU A 106 10.45 2.83 7.15
CA GLU A 106 10.94 1.85 8.11
C GLU A 106 9.90 1.52 9.16
N LYS A 107 9.95 0.30 9.66
CA LYS A 107 9.16 -0.14 10.81
C LYS A 107 9.85 0.31 12.10
N PRO A 108 9.09 0.71 13.13
CA PRO A 108 7.63 0.90 13.14
C PRO A 108 7.22 2.13 12.33
N VAL A 109 6.04 2.06 11.70
CA VAL A 109 5.54 3.16 10.88
C VAL A 109 5.20 4.36 11.76
N GLU A 110 5.78 5.51 11.43
CA GLU A 110 5.44 6.76 12.08
C GLU A 110 4.19 7.36 11.43
N VAL A 111 3.10 7.43 12.20
CA VAL A 111 1.80 7.86 11.70
C VAL A 111 1.83 9.27 11.08
N PRO A 112 2.47 10.27 11.68
CA PRO A 112 2.55 11.60 11.06
C PRO A 112 3.21 11.59 9.69
N ARG A 113 4.23 10.76 9.51
CA ARG A 113 4.94 10.62 8.25
C ARG A 113 4.07 9.98 7.18
N LEU A 114 3.32 8.94 7.56
CA LEU A 114 2.36 8.31 6.68
C LEU A 114 1.26 9.30 6.27
N ARG A 115 0.73 10.07 7.21
CA ARG A 115 -0.28 11.09 6.92
C ARG A 115 0.18 12.11 5.90
N ALA A 116 1.44 12.52 5.96
CA ALA A 116 1.98 13.50 5.02
C ALA A 116 1.89 12.99 3.57
N TYR A 117 2.18 11.71 3.34
CA TYR A 117 2.02 11.11 2.01
C TYR A 117 0.57 11.03 1.58
N LEU A 118 -0.33 10.68 2.50
CA LEU A 118 -1.76 10.61 2.19
C LEU A 118 -2.33 11.97 1.82
N GLU A 119 -1.94 13.01 2.53
CA GLU A 119 -2.35 14.39 2.25
C GLU A 119 -1.85 14.84 0.88
N ALA A 120 -0.64 14.47 0.51
CA ALA A 120 -0.09 14.80 -0.81
C ALA A 120 -0.86 14.11 -1.94
N LEU A 121 -1.36 12.89 -1.73
CA LEU A 121 -2.13 12.17 -2.73
C LEU A 121 -3.53 12.73 -2.93
N THR A 122 -4.18 13.20 -1.88
CA THR A 122 -5.57 13.65 -1.93
C THR A 122 -5.80 14.80 -2.91
N PRO A 123 -5.01 15.89 -2.92
CA PRO A 123 -5.15 16.92 -3.93
C PRO A 123 -4.88 16.43 -5.35
N HIS A 124 -3.94 15.52 -5.51
CA HIS A 124 -3.62 14.93 -6.80
C HIS A 124 -4.83 14.17 -7.37
N LEU A 125 -5.50 13.37 -6.56
CA LEU A 125 -6.71 12.66 -6.95
C LEU A 125 -7.84 13.62 -7.32
N ALA A 126 -8.05 14.66 -6.53
CA ALA A 126 -9.08 15.66 -6.81
C ALA A 126 -8.88 16.30 -8.18
N ARG A 127 -7.65 16.65 -8.53
CA ARG A 127 -7.33 17.21 -9.86
C ARG A 127 -7.58 16.22 -10.98
N ARG A 128 -7.31 14.94 -10.74
CA ARG A 128 -7.47 13.90 -11.75
C ARG A 128 -8.94 13.57 -12.02
N THR A 129 -9.81 13.76 -11.02
CA THR A 129 -11.24 13.55 -11.18
C THR A 129 -11.96 14.78 -11.75
N GLY A 130 -11.25 15.87 -12.02
CA GLY A 130 -11.81 17.08 -12.57
C GLY A 130 -12.57 17.94 -11.57
N THR A 131 -12.39 17.63 -10.30
CA THR A 131 -13.09 18.35 -9.22
C THR A 131 -12.16 19.28 -8.47
#